data_72430fec621cc3c99b16022a2d90008b
#
_entry.id   72430fec621cc3c99b16022a2d90008b
#
_cell.length_a   1.000
_cell.length_b   1.000
_cell.length_c   1.000
_cell.angle_alpha   90.00
_cell.angle_beta   90.00
_cell.angle_gamma   90.00
#
_symmetry.space_group_name_H-M   'P 1'
#
loop_
_entity.id
_entity.type
_entity.pdbx_description
1 polymer ?
#
loop_
_entity_poly.entity_id
_entity_poly.type
_entity_poly.pdbx_seq_one_letter_code
_entity_poly.pdbx_strand_id
1 'polypeptide(L)'
;TGDALFIGDVGRPDLLASVGVTADELGVMLYDSIQRKLMGLPDAVRVFPAHGAGSACGKNLSTETQSTIGEQRAFNYACQPMSQEEFVAVVTEGQPAAPAYFLYNATLNKQERDVRDLDAAVPALTADQVEAALAAGAVVHDARDVQEFASAHLRGSINVPADGRMAETVGMVFSPEQQVVVIAPEGVEQEVATRFARIGFDHVVGYVADPEAYFLAHEDDVTRASRLTV
;
A
#
# COMPACT_ATOMS: atom_id res chain seq x y z
N THR A 1 -18.03 -1.18 -11.99
CA THR A 1 -17.03 -1.66 -12.98
C THR A 1 -15.82 -2.34 -12.33
N GLY A 2 -15.76 -2.29 -10.98
CA GLY A 2 -14.65 -2.90 -10.24
C GLY A 2 -13.30 -2.39 -10.68
N ASP A 3 -12.32 -3.29 -10.70
CA ASP A 3 -10.93 -3.01 -11.10
C ASP A 3 -10.67 -3.11 -12.61
N ALA A 4 -11.67 -3.38 -13.44
CA ALA A 4 -11.49 -3.45 -14.88
C ALA A 4 -11.52 -2.06 -15.54
N LEU A 5 -12.52 -1.22 -15.19
CA LEU A 5 -12.68 0.11 -15.78
C LEU A 5 -12.72 1.18 -14.69
N PHE A 6 -11.77 2.07 -14.71
CA PHE A 6 -11.69 3.30 -13.93
C PHE A 6 -12.14 4.51 -14.76
N ILE A 7 -12.20 5.67 -14.14
CA ILE A 7 -12.52 6.92 -14.83
C ILE A 7 -11.24 7.48 -15.45
N GLY A 8 -11.20 7.49 -16.78
CA GLY A 8 -10.04 7.90 -17.56
C GLY A 8 -8.92 6.87 -17.70
N ASP A 9 -9.07 5.68 -17.07
CA ASP A 9 -8.05 4.62 -17.07
C ASP A 9 -8.70 3.22 -16.99
N VAL A 10 -7.87 2.19 -16.98
CA VAL A 10 -8.25 0.78 -16.80
C VAL A 10 -7.33 0.10 -15.79
N GLY A 11 -7.76 -1.04 -15.27
CA GLY A 11 -6.95 -1.83 -14.35
C GLY A 11 -5.61 -2.27 -14.95
N ARG A 12 -4.61 -2.41 -14.10
CA ARG A 12 -3.26 -2.83 -14.50
C ARG A 12 -3.20 -4.35 -14.72
N PRO A 13 -2.85 -4.82 -15.91
CA PRO A 13 -2.74 -6.25 -16.16
C PRO A 13 -1.51 -6.89 -15.52
N ASP A 14 -0.47 -6.11 -15.18
CA ASP A 14 0.80 -6.62 -14.64
C ASP A 14 0.75 -6.99 -13.16
N LEU A 15 -0.22 -6.51 -12.39
CA LEU A 15 -0.29 -6.73 -10.93
C LEU A 15 -0.42 -8.20 -10.52
N LEU A 16 -1.00 -9.05 -11.36
CA LEU A 16 -1.14 -10.49 -11.12
C LEU A 16 -0.19 -11.34 -11.96
N ALA A 17 0.70 -10.75 -12.74
CA ALA A 17 1.66 -11.47 -13.59
C ALA A 17 2.56 -12.42 -12.78
N SER A 18 2.78 -12.12 -11.50
CA SER A 18 3.57 -12.95 -10.58
C SER A 18 2.86 -14.25 -10.13
N VAL A 19 1.59 -14.48 -10.50
CA VAL A 19 0.81 -15.67 -10.10
C VAL A 19 0.70 -16.71 -11.23
N GLY A 20 1.61 -16.67 -12.19
CA GLY A 20 1.69 -17.65 -13.28
C GLY A 20 0.91 -17.30 -14.56
N VAL A 21 0.37 -16.08 -14.64
CA VAL A 21 -0.24 -15.50 -15.85
C VAL A 21 0.57 -14.28 -16.25
N THR A 22 0.90 -14.15 -17.54
CA THR A 22 1.69 -13.01 -18.03
C THR A 22 0.86 -11.71 -18.08
N ALA A 23 1.55 -10.57 -18.07
CA ALA A 23 0.88 -9.27 -18.23
C ALA A 23 0.13 -9.18 -19.58
N ASP A 24 0.70 -9.78 -20.64
CA ASP A 24 0.07 -9.82 -21.96
C ASP A 24 -1.22 -10.65 -21.96
N GLU A 25 -1.22 -11.83 -21.34
CA GLU A 25 -2.42 -12.67 -21.21
C GLU A 25 -3.52 -11.94 -20.42
N LEU A 26 -3.15 -11.26 -19.34
CA LEU A 26 -4.09 -10.44 -18.57
C LEU A 26 -4.55 -9.21 -19.35
N GLY A 27 -3.68 -8.61 -20.17
CA GLY A 27 -4.03 -7.54 -21.10
C GLY A 27 -5.06 -7.98 -22.15
N VAL A 28 -4.92 -9.19 -22.69
CA VAL A 28 -5.92 -9.78 -23.59
C VAL A 28 -7.27 -9.99 -22.91
N MET A 29 -7.28 -10.49 -21.67
CA MET A 29 -8.51 -10.66 -20.89
C MET A 29 -9.17 -9.31 -20.55
N LEU A 30 -8.35 -8.29 -20.28
CA LEU A 30 -8.82 -6.93 -20.04
C LEU A 30 -9.42 -6.33 -21.32
N TYR A 31 -8.79 -6.52 -22.48
CA TYR A 31 -9.33 -6.12 -23.78
C TYR A 31 -10.74 -6.69 -24.01
N ASP A 32 -10.92 -8.00 -23.78
CA ASP A 32 -12.24 -8.62 -23.91
C ASP A 32 -13.28 -7.97 -22.97
N SER A 33 -12.87 -7.70 -21.74
CA SER A 33 -13.72 -7.06 -20.73
C SER A 33 -14.09 -5.62 -21.13
N ILE A 34 -13.15 -4.82 -21.57
CA ILE A 34 -13.37 -3.41 -21.95
C ILE A 34 -14.07 -3.32 -23.29
N GLN A 35 -13.42 -3.81 -24.37
CA GLN A 35 -13.86 -3.53 -25.73
C GLN A 35 -15.11 -4.33 -26.13
N ARG A 36 -15.23 -5.60 -25.70
CA ARG A 36 -16.34 -6.47 -26.11
C ARG A 36 -17.53 -6.43 -25.16
N LYS A 37 -17.28 -6.30 -23.82
CA LYS A 37 -18.36 -6.37 -22.85
C LYS A 37 -18.82 -4.98 -22.42
N LEU A 38 -17.90 -4.12 -21.93
CA LEU A 38 -18.28 -2.83 -21.37
C LEU A 38 -18.61 -1.79 -22.46
N MET A 39 -17.79 -1.70 -23.52
CA MET A 39 -18.06 -0.75 -24.60
C MET A 39 -19.26 -1.13 -25.48
N GLY A 40 -19.83 -2.31 -25.33
CA GLY A 40 -21.12 -2.69 -25.93
C GLY A 40 -22.35 -2.14 -25.17
N LEU A 41 -22.19 -1.58 -23.99
CA LEU A 41 -23.28 -1.06 -23.18
C LEU A 41 -23.77 0.32 -23.66
N PRO A 42 -25.05 0.70 -23.40
CA PRO A 42 -25.56 2.03 -23.71
C PRO A 42 -24.79 3.15 -22.99
N ASP A 43 -24.69 4.32 -23.62
CA ASP A 43 -23.92 5.47 -23.10
C ASP A 43 -24.36 5.94 -21.70
N ALA A 44 -25.64 5.82 -21.39
CA ALA A 44 -26.21 6.25 -20.11
C ALA A 44 -25.89 5.29 -18.93
N VAL A 45 -25.29 4.12 -19.18
CA VAL A 45 -24.93 3.19 -18.11
C VAL A 45 -23.84 3.79 -17.25
N ARG A 46 -24.09 3.82 -15.94
CA ARG A 46 -23.20 4.46 -14.96
C ARG A 46 -21.98 3.56 -14.65
N VAL A 47 -20.83 4.20 -14.53
CA VAL A 47 -19.54 3.60 -14.17
C VAL A 47 -19.21 3.96 -12.73
N PHE A 48 -18.94 2.96 -11.90
CA PHE A 48 -18.46 3.09 -10.52
C PHE A 48 -17.13 2.35 -10.40
N PRO A 49 -16.00 3.05 -10.36
CA PRO A 49 -14.69 2.44 -10.23
C PRO A 49 -14.48 1.91 -8.80
N ALA A 50 -13.63 0.87 -8.64
CA ALA A 50 -13.25 0.37 -7.31
C ALA A 50 -12.30 1.30 -6.58
N HIS A 51 -11.52 2.09 -7.31
CA HIS A 51 -10.51 2.99 -6.77
C HIS A 51 -10.60 4.37 -7.43
N GLY A 52 -10.13 5.40 -6.70
CA GLY A 52 -9.92 6.76 -7.18
C GLY A 52 -8.45 7.14 -7.22
N ALA A 53 -8.18 8.43 -7.35
CA ALA A 53 -6.85 9.00 -7.44
C ALA A 53 -5.93 8.53 -6.30
N GLY A 54 -4.67 8.26 -6.63
CA GLY A 54 -3.65 7.80 -5.69
C GLY A 54 -3.54 6.29 -5.52
N SER A 55 -4.48 5.48 -6.05
CA SER A 55 -4.33 4.03 -6.04
C SER A 55 -3.27 3.56 -7.04
N ALA A 56 -2.51 2.52 -6.66
CA ALA A 56 -1.54 1.87 -7.53
C ALA A 56 -2.18 0.91 -8.57
N CYS A 57 -3.51 0.78 -8.58
CA CYS A 57 -4.25 -0.12 -9.48
C CYS A 57 -4.45 0.43 -10.90
N GLY A 58 -4.08 1.69 -11.18
CA GLY A 58 -4.08 2.32 -12.50
C GLY A 58 -2.94 3.34 -12.62
N LYS A 59 -2.70 3.84 -13.83
CA LYS A 59 -1.64 4.83 -14.11
C LYS A 59 -2.06 6.24 -13.70
N ASN A 60 -3.31 6.61 -14.01
CA ASN A 60 -3.78 8.00 -13.89
C ASN A 60 -5.27 8.03 -13.50
N LEU A 61 -5.57 7.59 -12.29
CA LEU A 61 -6.94 7.52 -11.80
C LEU A 61 -7.48 8.91 -11.47
N SER A 62 -8.71 9.18 -11.92
CA SER A 62 -9.43 10.41 -11.64
C SER A 62 -9.88 10.53 -10.18
N THR A 63 -10.18 11.76 -9.76
CA THR A 63 -10.79 12.06 -8.45
C THR A 63 -12.30 11.85 -8.44
N GLU A 64 -12.94 11.75 -9.61
CA GLU A 64 -14.37 11.49 -9.70
C GLU A 64 -14.70 10.09 -9.21
N THR A 65 -15.87 9.96 -8.57
CA THR A 65 -16.36 8.69 -8.00
C THR A 65 -17.35 7.98 -8.90
N GLN A 66 -17.81 8.60 -9.96
CA GLN A 66 -18.74 8.04 -10.94
C GLN A 66 -18.61 8.71 -12.30
N SER A 67 -18.96 7.96 -13.36
CA SER A 67 -19.00 8.43 -14.74
C SER A 67 -20.04 7.63 -15.52
N THR A 68 -20.04 7.70 -16.84
CA THR A 68 -20.88 6.90 -17.74
C THR A 68 -20.04 6.20 -18.81
N ILE A 69 -20.61 5.15 -19.42
CA ILE A 69 -19.96 4.44 -20.55
C ILE A 69 -19.72 5.41 -21.71
N GLY A 70 -20.67 6.30 -22.00
CA GLY A 70 -20.53 7.30 -23.05
C GLY A 70 -19.36 8.26 -22.79
N GLU A 71 -19.21 8.74 -21.57
CA GLU A 71 -18.05 9.58 -21.19
C GLU A 71 -16.75 8.80 -21.33
N GLN A 72 -16.67 7.56 -20.79
CA GLN A 72 -15.46 6.76 -20.92
C GLN A 72 -15.11 6.49 -22.40
N ARG A 73 -16.11 6.24 -23.24
CA ARG A 73 -15.91 6.09 -24.69
C ARG A 73 -15.40 7.36 -25.34
N ALA A 74 -15.72 8.55 -24.79
CA ALA A 74 -15.28 9.84 -25.36
C ALA A 74 -13.84 10.21 -24.98
N PHE A 75 -13.38 9.92 -23.76
CA PHE A 75 -12.10 10.43 -23.28
C PHE A 75 -11.11 9.38 -22.71
N ASN A 76 -11.56 8.18 -22.36
CA ASN A 76 -10.67 7.16 -21.84
C ASN A 76 -9.88 6.51 -22.98
N TYR A 77 -8.56 6.57 -22.92
CA TYR A 77 -7.68 6.06 -23.97
C TYR A 77 -7.91 4.58 -24.27
N ALA A 78 -8.14 3.76 -23.24
CA ALA A 78 -8.34 2.31 -23.37
C ALA A 78 -9.74 1.94 -23.88
N CYS A 79 -10.68 2.90 -23.92
CA CYS A 79 -12.03 2.72 -24.44
C CYS A 79 -12.16 3.12 -25.91
N GLN A 80 -11.09 3.66 -26.52
CA GLN A 80 -11.07 3.99 -27.95
C GLN A 80 -11.03 2.71 -28.80
N PRO A 81 -11.64 2.72 -30.01
CA PRO A 81 -11.51 1.60 -30.93
C PRO A 81 -10.04 1.34 -31.30
N MET A 82 -9.55 0.15 -31.02
CA MET A 82 -8.19 -0.29 -31.35
C MET A 82 -8.11 -1.80 -31.46
N SER A 83 -7.03 -2.31 -32.07
CA SER A 83 -6.76 -3.74 -32.10
C SER A 83 -6.39 -4.27 -30.71
N GLN A 84 -6.47 -5.59 -30.52
CA GLN A 84 -6.07 -6.23 -29.28
C GLN A 84 -4.59 -5.99 -28.97
N GLU A 85 -3.74 -6.06 -30.00
CA GLU A 85 -2.30 -5.86 -29.90
C GLU A 85 -1.97 -4.42 -29.45
N GLU A 86 -2.62 -3.42 -30.06
CA GLU A 86 -2.48 -2.02 -29.67
C GLU A 86 -2.95 -1.79 -28.25
N PHE A 87 -4.08 -2.37 -27.84
CA PHE A 87 -4.61 -2.27 -26.48
C PHE A 87 -3.62 -2.83 -25.48
N VAL A 88 -3.12 -4.06 -25.67
CA VAL A 88 -2.15 -4.70 -24.77
C VAL A 88 -0.90 -3.83 -24.65
N ALA A 89 -0.35 -3.35 -25.75
CA ALA A 89 0.82 -2.49 -25.74
C ALA A 89 0.58 -1.22 -24.89
N VAL A 90 -0.53 -0.52 -25.10
CA VAL A 90 -0.83 0.74 -24.39
C VAL A 90 -1.09 0.53 -22.90
N VAL A 91 -1.79 -0.54 -22.50
CA VAL A 91 -2.11 -0.78 -21.08
C VAL A 91 -0.95 -1.38 -20.29
N THR A 92 0.02 -2.01 -20.96
CA THR A 92 1.24 -2.55 -20.31
C THR A 92 2.39 -1.57 -20.29
N GLU A 93 2.44 -0.60 -21.22
CA GLU A 93 3.51 0.38 -21.31
C GLU A 93 3.55 1.34 -20.12
N GLY A 94 4.75 1.62 -19.61
CA GLY A 94 5.00 2.67 -18.61
C GLY A 94 4.34 2.41 -17.26
N GLN A 95 4.00 1.16 -16.92
CA GLN A 95 3.48 0.84 -15.60
C GLN A 95 4.58 1.03 -14.53
N PRO A 96 4.29 1.72 -13.41
CA PRO A 96 5.23 1.77 -12.29
C PRO A 96 5.41 0.37 -11.69
N ALA A 97 6.54 0.13 -11.03
CA ALA A 97 6.75 -1.15 -10.35
C ALA A 97 5.56 -1.51 -9.45
N ALA A 98 5.12 -2.78 -9.51
CA ALA A 98 4.07 -3.25 -8.63
C ALA A 98 4.57 -3.18 -7.17
N PRO A 99 3.75 -2.72 -6.20
CA PRO A 99 4.14 -2.72 -4.80
C PRO A 99 4.51 -4.14 -4.33
N ALA A 100 5.64 -4.26 -3.62
CA ALA A 100 6.20 -5.57 -3.22
C ALA A 100 5.21 -6.44 -2.44
N TYR A 101 4.37 -5.82 -1.60
CA TYR A 101 3.38 -6.54 -0.77
C TYR A 101 2.13 -7.02 -1.53
N PHE A 102 1.90 -6.59 -2.79
CA PHE A 102 0.67 -6.96 -3.52
C PHE A 102 0.55 -8.46 -3.75
N LEU A 103 1.63 -9.10 -4.16
CA LEU A 103 1.63 -10.55 -4.35
C LEU A 103 1.37 -11.30 -3.04
N TYR A 104 2.00 -10.85 -1.95
CA TYR A 104 1.80 -11.40 -0.62
C TYR A 104 0.33 -11.28 -0.22
N ASN A 105 -0.26 -10.09 -0.31
CA ASN A 105 -1.67 -9.86 -0.03
C ASN A 105 -2.61 -10.70 -0.89
N ALA A 106 -2.36 -10.76 -2.20
CA ALA A 106 -3.16 -11.58 -3.11
C ALA A 106 -3.12 -13.07 -2.74
N THR A 107 -1.97 -13.54 -2.25
CA THR A 107 -1.79 -14.91 -1.78
C THR A 107 -2.53 -15.14 -0.47
N LEU A 108 -2.37 -14.25 0.51
CA LEU A 108 -3.07 -14.33 1.79
C LEU A 108 -4.60 -14.34 1.64
N ASN A 109 -5.13 -13.50 0.74
CA ASN A 109 -6.57 -13.40 0.50
C ASN A 109 -7.19 -14.66 -0.16
N LYS A 110 -6.36 -15.60 -0.63
CA LYS A 110 -6.79 -16.90 -1.15
C LYS A 110 -6.71 -18.03 -0.11
N GLN A 111 -6.12 -17.77 1.04
CA GLN A 111 -5.95 -18.73 2.11
C GLN A 111 -7.07 -18.61 3.14
N GLU A 112 -7.45 -19.73 3.74
CA GLU A 112 -8.28 -19.71 4.94
C GLU A 112 -7.44 -19.20 6.10
N ARG A 113 -7.92 -18.16 6.79
CA ARG A 113 -7.22 -17.49 7.89
C ARG A 113 -8.20 -17.21 9.01
N ASP A 114 -7.70 -17.24 10.23
CA ASP A 114 -8.45 -16.69 11.36
C ASP A 114 -8.67 -15.19 11.19
N VAL A 115 -9.85 -14.73 11.54
CA VAL A 115 -10.18 -13.31 11.55
C VAL A 115 -9.42 -12.66 12.70
N ARG A 116 -8.54 -11.70 12.38
CA ARG A 116 -7.81 -10.95 13.39
C ARG A 116 -8.76 -10.00 14.13
N ASP A 117 -8.65 -10.02 15.45
CA ASP A 117 -9.28 -9.00 16.28
C ASP A 117 -8.46 -7.70 16.17
N LEU A 118 -9.00 -6.73 15.44
CA LEU A 118 -8.37 -5.41 15.24
C LEU A 118 -8.58 -4.49 16.46
N ASP A 119 -9.45 -4.86 17.39
CA ASP A 119 -9.69 -4.13 18.64
C ASP A 119 -8.76 -4.62 19.76
N ALA A 120 -8.05 -5.73 19.55
CA ALA A 120 -7.02 -6.19 20.48
C ALA A 120 -5.93 -5.12 20.63
N ALA A 121 -5.73 -4.66 21.83
CA ALA A 121 -4.77 -3.59 22.13
C ALA A 121 -3.33 -4.02 21.78
N VAL A 122 -2.61 -3.17 21.07
CA VAL A 122 -1.18 -3.32 20.88
C VAL A 122 -0.46 -3.10 22.20
N PRO A 123 0.41 -4.02 22.67
CA PRO A 123 1.03 -3.89 23.98
C PRO A 123 2.06 -2.75 24.02
N ALA A 124 2.02 -1.99 25.11
CA ALA A 124 3.11 -1.10 25.47
C ALA A 124 4.28 -1.94 25.98
N LEU A 125 5.46 -1.79 25.40
CA LEU A 125 6.66 -2.53 25.77
C LEU A 125 7.46 -1.79 26.84
N THR A 126 7.98 -2.53 27.82
CA THR A 126 9.03 -2.03 28.71
C THR A 126 10.37 -1.91 27.97
N ALA A 127 11.34 -1.17 28.52
CA ALA A 127 12.67 -1.06 27.94
C ALA A 127 13.31 -2.45 27.70
N ASP A 128 13.27 -3.33 28.69
CA ASP A 128 13.80 -4.69 28.57
C ASP A 128 13.13 -5.50 27.44
N GLN A 129 11.83 -5.30 27.24
CA GLN A 129 11.09 -5.95 26.16
C GLN A 129 11.46 -5.41 24.78
N VAL A 130 11.68 -4.09 24.67
CA VAL A 130 12.18 -3.46 23.44
C VAL A 130 13.57 -4.03 23.10
N GLU A 131 14.50 -4.01 24.08
CA GLU A 131 15.85 -4.55 23.90
C GLU A 131 15.83 -6.02 23.50
N ALA A 132 14.98 -6.83 24.16
CA ALA A 132 14.85 -8.25 23.82
C ALA A 132 14.30 -8.45 22.39
N ALA A 133 13.34 -7.64 21.96
CA ALA A 133 12.80 -7.71 20.60
C ALA A 133 13.87 -7.31 19.57
N LEU A 134 14.62 -6.24 19.82
CA LEU A 134 15.71 -5.80 18.94
C LEU A 134 16.83 -6.84 18.86
N ALA A 135 17.20 -7.43 19.99
CA ALA A 135 18.18 -8.53 20.03
C ALA A 135 17.72 -9.76 19.28
N ALA A 136 16.39 -10.00 19.21
CA ALA A 136 15.77 -11.06 18.41
C ALA A 136 15.66 -10.71 16.91
N GLY A 137 16.07 -9.52 16.50
CA GLY A 137 16.05 -9.07 15.11
C GLY A 137 14.81 -8.28 14.70
N ALA A 138 14.01 -7.80 15.64
CA ALA A 138 12.92 -6.88 15.34
C ALA A 138 13.45 -5.57 14.75
N VAL A 139 12.67 -4.97 13.87
CA VAL A 139 12.95 -3.66 13.26
C VAL A 139 12.08 -2.60 13.90
N VAL A 140 12.61 -1.41 14.10
CA VAL A 140 11.84 -0.28 14.62
C VAL A 140 11.21 0.50 13.47
N HIS A 141 9.89 0.59 13.49
CA HIS A 141 9.13 1.53 12.68
C HIS A 141 8.85 2.79 13.50
N ASP A 142 9.43 3.91 13.10
CA ASP A 142 9.15 5.21 13.70
C ASP A 142 8.11 5.93 12.86
N ALA A 143 6.89 6.01 13.39
CA ALA A 143 5.73 6.62 12.75
C ALA A 143 5.54 8.11 13.09
N ARG A 144 6.48 8.70 13.84
CA ARG A 144 6.44 10.13 14.18
C ARG A 144 6.73 11.00 12.95
N ASP A 145 6.44 12.28 13.09
CA ASP A 145 6.79 13.27 12.07
C ASP A 145 8.28 13.23 11.72
N VAL A 146 8.59 13.56 10.47
CA VAL A 146 9.96 13.50 9.94
C VAL A 146 10.92 14.47 10.65
N GLN A 147 10.44 15.56 11.27
CA GLN A 147 11.28 16.49 12.04
C GLN A 147 11.55 15.93 13.44
N GLU A 148 10.56 15.32 14.09
CA GLU A 148 10.75 14.61 15.35
C GLU A 148 11.74 13.47 15.19
N PHE A 149 11.57 12.65 14.15
CA PHE A 149 12.54 11.60 13.81
C PHE A 149 13.94 12.16 13.59
N ALA A 150 14.10 13.23 12.80
CA ALA A 150 15.40 13.84 12.55
C ALA A 150 16.03 14.40 13.83
N SER A 151 15.26 14.87 14.79
CA SER A 151 15.75 15.44 16.06
C SER A 151 16.35 14.38 16.98
N ALA A 152 15.74 13.20 17.06
CA ALA A 152 16.22 12.03 17.80
C ALA A 152 15.46 10.77 17.37
N HIS A 153 16.17 9.68 17.06
CA HIS A 153 15.58 8.37 16.73
C HIS A 153 16.54 7.24 17.10
N LEU A 154 16.01 6.04 17.28
CA LEU A 154 16.82 4.85 17.49
C LEU A 154 17.63 4.52 16.23
N ARG A 155 18.89 4.19 16.42
CA ARG A 155 19.79 3.77 15.33
C ARG A 155 19.21 2.57 14.59
N GLY A 156 19.10 2.67 13.28
CA GLY A 156 18.55 1.63 12.43
C GLY A 156 17.03 1.60 12.34
N SER A 157 16.32 2.53 13.02
CA SER A 157 14.88 2.67 12.82
C SER A 157 14.55 3.24 11.44
N ILE A 158 13.38 2.88 10.94
CA ILE A 158 12.86 3.31 9.63
C ILE A 158 11.70 4.26 9.88
N ASN A 159 11.81 5.50 9.39
CA ASN A 159 10.74 6.48 9.53
C ASN A 159 9.76 6.40 8.36
N VAL A 160 8.53 6.10 8.69
CA VAL A 160 7.36 6.25 7.80
C VAL A 160 6.26 6.88 8.64
N PRO A 161 5.98 8.18 8.48
CA PRO A 161 4.97 8.88 9.27
C PRO A 161 3.60 8.20 9.24
N ALA A 162 2.87 8.28 10.34
CA ALA A 162 1.57 7.62 10.52
C ALA A 162 0.48 8.15 9.58
N ASP A 163 0.68 9.29 8.95
CA ASP A 163 -0.27 9.91 8.03
C ASP A 163 -0.19 9.37 6.58
N GLY A 164 -1.05 9.90 5.72
CA GLY A 164 -1.03 9.63 4.28
C GLY A 164 -1.02 8.15 3.91
N ARG A 165 -0.10 7.77 3.03
CA ARG A 165 0.04 6.41 2.46
C ARG A 165 0.96 5.49 3.27
N MET A 166 0.94 5.59 4.60
CA MET A 166 1.81 4.83 5.49
C MET A 166 1.83 3.33 5.18
N ALA A 167 0.66 2.68 5.08
CA ALA A 167 0.56 1.24 4.86
C ALA A 167 1.25 0.79 3.55
N GLU A 168 1.09 1.55 2.48
CA GLU A 168 1.71 1.27 1.18
C GLU A 168 3.23 1.43 1.26
N THR A 169 3.70 2.49 1.91
CA THR A 169 5.15 2.75 2.09
C THR A 169 5.77 1.67 2.95
N VAL A 170 5.13 1.30 4.07
CA VAL A 170 5.54 0.18 4.93
C VAL A 170 5.63 -1.11 4.13
N GLY A 171 4.62 -1.43 3.30
CA GLY A 171 4.62 -2.62 2.45
C GLY A 171 5.72 -2.65 1.38
N MET A 172 6.38 -1.52 1.11
CA MET A 172 7.52 -1.44 0.18
C MET A 172 8.88 -1.55 0.87
N VAL A 173 8.97 -1.23 2.18
CA VAL A 173 10.25 -1.17 2.89
C VAL A 173 10.42 -2.23 3.97
N PHE A 174 9.33 -2.82 4.46
CA PHE A 174 9.36 -3.91 5.43
C PHE A 174 9.02 -5.24 4.75
N SER A 175 9.44 -6.35 5.35
CA SER A 175 8.98 -7.70 4.97
C SER A 175 7.84 -8.17 5.85
N PRO A 176 6.90 -8.98 5.31
CA PRO A 176 5.75 -9.47 6.08
C PRO A 176 6.13 -10.29 7.33
N GLU A 177 7.28 -10.97 7.29
CA GLU A 177 7.76 -11.84 8.38
C GLU A 177 8.56 -11.09 9.45
N GLN A 178 8.91 -9.82 9.22
CA GLN A 178 9.66 -9.02 10.18
C GLN A 178 8.83 -8.73 11.42
N GLN A 179 9.40 -8.95 12.59
CA GLN A 179 8.86 -8.41 13.84
C GLN A 179 9.12 -6.91 13.88
N VAL A 180 8.10 -6.15 14.28
CA VAL A 180 8.16 -4.69 14.27
C VAL A 180 7.83 -4.14 15.66
N VAL A 181 8.73 -3.30 16.18
CA VAL A 181 8.48 -2.44 17.33
C VAL A 181 8.08 -1.07 16.79
N VAL A 182 7.00 -0.50 17.29
CA VAL A 182 6.47 0.79 16.84
C VAL A 182 6.91 1.91 17.80
N ILE A 183 7.34 3.03 17.22
CA ILE A 183 7.38 4.34 17.87
C ILE A 183 6.37 5.22 17.12
N ALA A 184 5.40 5.79 17.82
CA ALA A 184 4.35 6.59 17.21
C ALA A 184 4.01 7.81 18.08
N PRO A 185 3.31 8.82 17.53
CA PRO A 185 2.67 9.84 18.36
C PRO A 185 1.68 9.19 19.33
N GLU A 186 1.55 9.78 20.53
CA GLU A 186 0.67 9.29 21.58
C GLU A 186 -0.77 9.08 21.07
N GLY A 187 -1.32 7.91 21.31
CA GLY A 187 -2.69 7.53 20.93
C GLY A 187 -2.85 7.08 19.48
N VAL A 188 -1.77 7.02 18.67
CA VAL A 188 -1.78 6.60 17.26
C VAL A 188 -1.25 5.17 17.08
N GLU A 189 -0.69 4.56 18.12
CA GLU A 189 -0.01 3.26 18.10
C GLU A 189 -0.90 2.13 17.56
N GLN A 190 -2.16 2.11 18.05
CA GLN A 190 -3.16 1.13 17.60
C GLN A 190 -3.50 1.30 16.11
N GLU A 191 -3.63 2.53 15.64
CA GLU A 191 -3.88 2.78 14.23
C GLU A 191 -2.70 2.33 13.36
N VAL A 192 -1.46 2.62 13.77
CA VAL A 192 -0.24 2.17 13.09
C VAL A 192 -0.24 0.64 12.95
N ALA A 193 -0.45 -0.10 14.03
CA ALA A 193 -0.50 -1.55 13.99
C ALA A 193 -1.65 -2.09 13.13
N THR A 194 -2.80 -1.42 13.16
CA THR A 194 -3.95 -1.76 12.31
C THR A 194 -3.59 -1.58 10.82
N ARG A 195 -2.84 -0.54 10.47
CA ARG A 195 -2.40 -0.31 9.08
C ARG A 195 -1.40 -1.36 8.60
N PHE A 196 -0.51 -1.86 9.46
CA PHE A 196 0.32 -3.03 9.17
C PHE A 196 -0.55 -4.27 8.90
N ALA A 197 -1.53 -4.53 9.76
CA ALA A 197 -2.43 -5.68 9.62
C ALA A 197 -3.26 -5.63 8.33
N ARG A 198 -3.67 -4.44 7.87
CA ARG A 198 -4.42 -4.25 6.61
C ARG A 198 -3.66 -4.70 5.37
N ILE A 199 -2.33 -4.68 5.41
CA ILE A 199 -1.48 -5.21 4.34
C ILE A 199 -0.95 -6.62 4.66
N GLY A 200 -1.50 -7.29 5.68
CA GLY A 200 -1.15 -8.65 6.07
C GLY A 200 0.16 -8.77 6.85
N PHE A 201 0.71 -7.67 7.36
CA PHE A 201 1.94 -7.65 8.16
C PHE A 201 1.55 -7.74 9.63
N ASP A 202 1.47 -8.98 10.14
CA ASP A 202 0.83 -9.29 11.42
C ASP A 202 1.80 -9.33 12.62
N HIS A 203 3.07 -8.98 12.42
CA HIS A 203 4.12 -9.15 13.42
C HIS A 203 4.52 -7.85 14.14
N VAL A 204 3.58 -6.92 14.33
CA VAL A 204 3.78 -5.81 15.28
C VAL A 204 3.76 -6.36 16.68
N VAL A 205 4.94 -6.39 17.34
CA VAL A 205 5.11 -7.00 18.67
C VAL A 205 4.71 -6.06 19.81
N GLY A 206 4.68 -4.76 19.56
CA GLY A 206 4.30 -3.73 20.54
C GLY A 206 4.85 -2.37 20.17
N TYR A 207 4.70 -1.42 21.09
CA TYR A 207 5.18 -0.05 20.90
C TYR A 207 5.95 0.46 22.12
N VAL A 208 6.82 1.44 21.91
CA VAL A 208 7.55 2.16 22.95
C VAL A 208 6.60 3.18 23.59
N ALA A 209 6.22 2.97 24.85
CA ALA A 209 5.18 3.78 25.52
C ALA A 209 5.59 5.25 25.72
N ASP A 210 6.86 5.49 26.02
CA ASP A 210 7.45 6.83 26.21
C ASP A 210 8.77 6.90 25.46
N PRO A 211 8.75 7.31 24.17
CA PRO A 211 9.96 7.38 23.35
C PRO A 211 11.02 8.34 23.90
N GLU A 212 10.62 9.45 24.51
CA GLU A 212 11.55 10.44 25.06
C GLU A 212 12.30 9.87 26.26
N ALA A 213 11.57 9.27 27.20
CA ALA A 213 12.19 8.63 28.37
C ALA A 213 13.09 7.45 27.93
N TYR A 214 12.66 6.67 26.93
CA TYR A 214 13.46 5.58 26.38
C TYR A 214 14.76 6.11 25.77
N PHE A 215 14.71 7.17 24.96
CA PHE A 215 15.89 7.76 24.33
C PHE A 215 16.88 8.35 25.34
N LEU A 216 16.38 8.98 26.40
CA LEU A 216 17.22 9.50 27.47
C LEU A 216 17.95 8.39 28.25
N ALA A 217 17.31 7.24 28.41
CA ALA A 217 17.91 6.08 29.07
C ALA A 217 18.92 5.31 28.18
N HIS A 218 18.83 5.48 26.84
CA HIS A 218 19.61 4.73 25.85
C HIS A 218 20.33 5.68 24.87
N GLU A 219 20.96 6.73 25.37
CA GLU A 219 21.61 7.78 24.55
C GLU A 219 22.60 7.23 23.51
N ASP A 220 23.30 6.14 23.84
CA ASP A 220 24.27 5.50 22.94
C ASP A 220 23.61 4.87 21.69
N ASP A 221 22.32 4.52 21.76
CA ASP A 221 21.53 3.94 20.68
C ASP A 221 20.74 4.99 19.90
N VAL A 222 20.73 6.23 20.36
CA VAL A 222 20.03 7.34 19.71
C VAL A 222 20.96 8.03 18.72
N THR A 223 20.41 8.37 17.58
CA THR A 223 21.08 9.17 16.56
C THR A 223 20.20 10.33 16.10
N ARG A 224 20.78 11.25 15.36
CA ARG A 224 20.12 12.43 14.80
C ARG A 224 20.46 12.56 13.33
N ALA A 225 19.52 13.09 12.56
CA ALA A 225 19.73 13.39 11.15
C ALA A 225 19.51 14.89 10.91
N SER A 226 20.35 15.51 10.08
CA SER A 226 20.10 16.86 9.60
C SER A 226 19.34 16.80 8.29
N ARG A 227 18.29 17.63 8.18
CA ARG A 227 17.62 17.88 6.91
C ARG A 227 18.11 19.20 6.34
N LEU A 228 18.66 19.16 5.14
CA LEU A 228 18.95 20.37 4.39
C LEU A 228 17.64 20.87 3.78
N THR A 229 17.26 22.09 4.14
CA THR A 229 16.24 22.82 3.38
C THR A 229 16.92 23.40 2.13
N VAL A 230 16.35 23.11 0.97
CA VAL A 230 16.77 23.71 -0.30
C VAL A 230 16.17 25.10 -0.42
#